data_fdc99e751d25b2bd73f806ca1efc83b8
#
_entry.id   fdc99e751d25b2bd73f806ca1efc83b8
#
_cell.length_a   1.000
_cell.length_b   1.000
_cell.length_c   1.000
_cell.angle_alpha   90.00
_cell.angle_beta   90.00
_cell.angle_gamma   90.00
#
_symmetry.space_group_name_H-M   'P 1'
#
loop_
_entity.id
_entity.type
_entity.pdbx_description
1 polymer ?
#
loop_
_entity_poly.entity_id
_entity_poly.type
_entity_poly.pdbx_seq_one_letter_code
_entity_poly.pdbx_strand_id
1 'polypeptide(L)'
;MQERTLPPSHQLIPLEYPQTGWSLRRKRHGKQVFITREANQFLLNLNDYQKNEVYRALSKIVAEGGYGLTSGGLKTRPMAMRSKTDAIAAAGILNLVYSVNSEKIVVNAIGLNKSVVGPMPVASKERAGLYEVTRESNVRYSKQSSSADIQTLTKAWGHQRPVLEVSTAHAAVNGMQNDLLKARWLMGVHLDAAYWNDAADKYTLFHNPTAGFVQDVFECIQDKVGASKVAKQLAAILIDCQRKKRAIKWVCHSQGGIIFNRAVELVNDMGIRLEGQKVAIHAGGNKKERATEAFERAGLEVVDIDRDNPFDFVPNLAGGNNWSWSSIRRCYHFAKLVVGKQNPMQTSPHTLPFLSLETSIRHLQLNGYDDEAKRMIREQSRLGKC
;
A
#
# COMPACT_ATOMS: atom_id res chain seq x y z
N MET A 1 -37.64 23.25 -1.12
CA MET A 1 -36.36 22.97 -0.41
C MET A 1 -36.73 22.38 0.95
N GLN A 2 -36.60 21.07 1.13
CA GLN A 2 -36.84 20.42 2.41
C GLN A 2 -35.73 20.80 3.39
N GLU A 3 -36.07 21.43 4.51
CA GLU A 3 -35.18 21.60 5.65
C GLU A 3 -34.78 20.19 6.13
N ARG A 4 -33.52 19.81 5.92
CA ARG A 4 -32.97 18.65 6.62
C ARG A 4 -32.82 19.04 8.09
N THR A 5 -33.80 18.70 8.89
CA THR A 5 -33.73 18.78 10.35
C THR A 5 -32.61 17.87 10.83
N LEU A 6 -31.83 18.32 11.82
CA LEU A 6 -30.90 17.48 12.53
C LEU A 6 -31.62 16.21 12.99
N PRO A 7 -30.99 15.02 12.89
CA PRO A 7 -31.62 13.79 13.35
C PRO A 7 -32.06 13.93 14.80
N PRO A 8 -33.16 13.29 15.17
CA PRO A 8 -33.69 13.36 16.53
C PRO A 8 -32.62 13.06 17.57
N SER A 9 -32.60 13.79 18.67
CA SER A 9 -31.58 13.72 19.70
C SER A 9 -31.36 12.30 20.28
N HIS A 10 -32.37 11.45 20.27
CA HIS A 10 -32.32 10.07 20.74
C HIS A 10 -31.52 9.11 19.79
N GLN A 11 -31.20 9.54 18.57
CA GLN A 11 -30.37 8.81 17.61
C GLN A 11 -28.90 9.22 17.65
N LEU A 12 -28.55 10.24 18.46
CA LEU A 12 -27.21 10.77 18.58
C LEU A 12 -26.48 10.12 19.74
N ILE A 13 -25.28 9.66 19.50
CA ILE A 13 -24.38 9.05 20.48
C ILE A 13 -23.29 10.07 20.81
N PRO A 14 -23.03 10.39 22.09
CA PRO A 14 -21.88 11.19 22.46
C PRO A 14 -20.59 10.49 22.01
N LEU A 15 -19.71 11.19 21.30
CA LEU A 15 -18.44 10.63 20.84
C LEU A 15 -17.34 10.98 21.85
N GLU A 16 -16.92 9.98 22.61
CA GLU A 16 -15.77 10.09 23.50
C GLU A 16 -14.47 9.93 22.70
N TYR A 17 -13.55 10.86 22.89
CA TYR A 17 -12.22 10.77 22.32
C TYR A 17 -11.31 9.96 23.23
N PRO A 18 -10.43 9.11 22.67
CA PRO A 18 -9.30 8.61 23.45
C PRO A 18 -8.53 9.82 23.99
N GLN A 19 -8.21 9.79 25.27
CA GLN A 19 -7.46 10.86 25.94
C GLN A 19 -6.01 10.87 25.46
N THR A 20 -5.78 11.35 24.27
CA THR A 20 -4.46 11.77 23.81
C THR A 20 -4.30 13.23 24.18
N GLY A 21 -3.09 13.72 24.45
CA GLY A 21 -2.76 15.06 24.99
C GLY A 21 -3.41 16.31 24.36
N TRP A 22 -4.40 16.10 23.52
CA TRP A 22 -5.30 17.07 22.89
C TRP A 22 -6.52 17.44 23.75
N SER A 23 -6.77 16.71 24.85
CA SER A 23 -7.89 17.01 25.77
C SER A 23 -7.83 18.41 26.37
N LEU A 24 -6.64 19.00 26.48
CA LEU A 24 -6.44 20.37 26.98
C LEU A 24 -7.00 21.46 26.05
N ARG A 25 -7.11 21.21 24.74
CA ARG A 25 -7.71 22.16 23.79
C ARG A 25 -9.24 22.09 23.72
N ARG A 26 -9.82 21.03 24.26
CA ARG A 26 -11.27 20.80 24.36
C ARG A 26 -12.01 21.96 25.06
N LYS A 27 -11.37 22.58 26.03
CA LYS A 27 -11.97 23.65 26.85
C LYS A 27 -12.12 25.00 26.11
N ARG A 28 -11.46 25.20 24.99
CA ARG A 28 -11.44 26.50 24.30
C ARG A 28 -12.73 26.85 23.55
N HIS A 29 -13.50 25.85 23.10
CA HIS A 29 -14.70 26.09 22.26
C HIS A 29 -15.98 25.43 22.77
N GLY A 30 -15.96 24.70 23.87
CA GLY A 30 -17.13 24.21 24.60
C GLY A 30 -18.07 23.25 23.87
N LYS A 31 -17.85 22.97 22.57
CA LYS A 31 -18.78 22.16 21.77
C LYS A 31 -18.55 20.68 22.04
N GLN A 32 -19.66 19.98 22.30
CA GLN A 32 -19.66 18.52 22.38
C GLN A 32 -19.76 17.90 20.98
N VAL A 33 -19.17 16.74 20.80
CA VAL A 33 -19.23 15.98 19.56
C VAL A 33 -20.17 14.81 19.73
N PHE A 34 -21.10 14.70 18.79
CA PHE A 34 -22.03 13.58 18.66
C PHE A 34 -21.84 12.90 17.32
N ILE A 35 -22.27 11.67 17.24
CA ILE A 35 -22.23 10.85 16.03
C ILE A 35 -23.58 10.16 15.85
N THR A 36 -24.05 10.04 14.61
CA THR A 36 -25.24 9.23 14.32
C THR A 36 -24.95 7.74 14.55
N ARG A 37 -25.99 6.96 14.78
CA ARG A 37 -25.85 5.52 15.02
C ARG A 37 -25.17 4.81 13.85
N GLU A 38 -25.52 5.14 12.63
CA GLU A 38 -24.95 4.58 11.40
C GLU A 38 -23.47 4.94 11.25
N ALA A 39 -23.14 6.23 11.46
CA ALA A 39 -21.74 6.67 11.39
C ALA A 39 -20.90 6.02 12.52
N ASN A 40 -21.46 5.80 13.70
CA ASN A 40 -20.80 5.13 14.80
C ASN A 40 -20.55 3.64 14.48
N GLN A 41 -21.54 2.95 13.93
CA GLN A 41 -21.35 1.56 13.48
C GLN A 41 -20.25 1.46 12.43
N PHE A 42 -20.21 2.39 11.49
CA PHE A 42 -19.14 2.47 10.50
C PHE A 42 -17.78 2.71 11.17
N LEU A 43 -17.70 3.66 12.11
CA LEU A 43 -16.48 3.96 12.86
C LEU A 43 -15.96 2.75 13.64
N LEU A 44 -16.82 2.01 14.29
CA LEU A 44 -16.45 0.82 15.09
C LEU A 44 -15.82 -0.28 14.22
N ASN A 45 -16.23 -0.40 12.97
CA ASN A 45 -15.72 -1.38 12.01
C ASN A 45 -14.40 -0.99 11.35
N LEU A 46 -13.92 0.25 11.52
CA LEU A 46 -12.64 0.70 11.00
C LEU A 46 -11.48 0.08 11.79
N ASN A 47 -10.33 -0.10 11.12
CA ASN A 47 -9.09 -0.43 11.80
C ASN A 47 -8.55 0.77 12.61
N ASP A 48 -7.60 0.50 13.50
CA ASP A 48 -7.11 1.51 14.45
C ASP A 48 -6.46 2.72 13.75
N TYR A 49 -5.78 2.51 12.61
CA TYR A 49 -5.22 3.60 11.83
C TYR A 49 -6.32 4.52 11.27
N GLN A 50 -7.36 3.95 10.69
CA GLN A 50 -8.49 4.70 10.12
C GLN A 50 -9.27 5.43 11.22
N LYS A 51 -9.50 4.79 12.37
CA LYS A 51 -10.09 5.45 13.56
C LYS A 51 -9.27 6.66 13.98
N ASN A 52 -7.95 6.53 14.05
CA ASN A 52 -7.06 7.63 14.41
C ASN A 52 -7.11 8.78 13.40
N GLU A 53 -7.23 8.52 12.10
CA GLU A 53 -7.40 9.57 11.09
C GLU A 53 -8.74 10.31 11.26
N VAL A 54 -9.82 9.58 11.57
CA VAL A 54 -11.12 10.18 11.92
C VAL A 54 -11.00 11.08 13.16
N TYR A 55 -10.40 10.58 14.23
CA TYR A 55 -10.22 11.36 15.47
C TYR A 55 -9.33 12.59 15.26
N ARG A 56 -8.29 12.50 14.44
CA ARG A 56 -7.46 13.67 14.08
C ARG A 56 -8.26 14.72 13.31
N ALA A 57 -9.08 14.30 12.35
CA ALA A 57 -9.94 15.22 11.60
C ALA A 57 -10.95 15.89 12.53
N LEU A 58 -11.59 15.13 13.40
CA LEU A 58 -12.53 15.67 14.41
C LEU A 58 -11.83 16.63 15.38
N SER A 59 -10.62 16.32 15.82
CA SER A 59 -9.85 17.21 16.71
C SER A 59 -9.56 18.56 16.04
N LYS A 60 -9.28 18.58 14.74
CA LYS A 60 -9.12 19.83 13.98
C LYS A 60 -10.43 20.60 13.89
N ILE A 61 -11.54 19.93 13.57
CA ILE A 61 -12.88 20.53 13.50
C ILE A 61 -13.25 21.18 14.83
N VAL A 62 -13.02 20.48 15.95
CA VAL A 62 -13.29 21.01 17.31
C VAL A 62 -12.36 22.20 17.63
N ALA A 63 -11.09 22.13 17.32
CA ALA A 63 -10.12 23.20 17.56
C ALA A 63 -10.44 24.49 16.78
N GLU A 64 -11.05 24.36 15.63
CA GLU A 64 -11.48 25.46 14.76
C GLU A 64 -12.93 25.91 15.06
N GLY A 65 -13.47 25.52 16.20
CA GLY A 65 -14.84 25.89 16.60
C GLY A 65 -15.96 25.25 15.77
N GLY A 66 -15.63 24.15 15.09
CA GLY A 66 -16.55 23.45 14.18
C GLY A 66 -16.49 23.95 12.73
N TYR A 67 -15.66 24.93 12.42
CA TYR A 67 -15.52 25.49 11.07
C TYR A 67 -14.28 24.95 10.35
N GLY A 68 -13.95 23.69 10.52
CA GLY A 68 -12.79 23.04 9.94
C GLY A 68 -12.62 23.34 8.45
N LEU A 69 -11.36 23.37 7.99
CA LEU A 69 -11.00 23.58 6.59
C LEU A 69 -11.71 22.52 5.72
N THR A 70 -12.71 22.95 4.98
CA THR A 70 -13.24 22.15 3.89
C THR A 70 -12.11 21.90 2.87
N SER A 71 -12.05 20.72 2.29
CA SER A 71 -11.03 20.29 1.30
C SER A 71 -11.00 21.16 0.01
N GLY A 72 -11.49 22.37 0.06
CA GLY A 72 -11.59 23.30 -1.06
C GLY A 72 -11.13 24.72 -0.78
N GLY A 73 -10.33 24.97 0.28
CA GLY A 73 -9.67 26.28 0.44
C GLY A 73 -10.60 27.48 0.63
N LEU A 74 -11.88 27.28 0.90
CA LEU A 74 -12.84 28.37 1.07
C LEU A 74 -12.78 28.96 2.50
N LYS A 75 -11.77 29.78 2.72
CA LYS A 75 -11.63 30.62 3.92
C LYS A 75 -12.72 31.69 4.05
N THR A 76 -13.67 31.81 3.12
CA THR A 76 -14.52 32.99 2.98
C THR A 76 -15.97 32.71 2.66
N ARG A 77 -16.62 31.77 3.38
CA ARG A 77 -18.10 31.81 3.36
C ARG A 77 -18.59 32.74 4.47
N PRO A 78 -19.52 33.67 4.18
CA PRO A 78 -20.08 34.54 5.19
C PRO A 78 -20.71 33.75 6.35
N MET A 79 -20.58 34.22 7.57
CA MET A 79 -20.98 33.55 8.80
C MET A 79 -22.47 33.10 8.79
N ALA A 80 -23.34 33.83 8.10
CA ALA A 80 -24.75 33.52 7.94
C ALA A 80 -25.08 32.28 7.08
N MET A 81 -24.16 31.84 6.20
CA MET A 81 -24.31 30.64 5.36
C MET A 81 -23.78 29.37 6.00
N ARG A 82 -23.13 29.46 7.15
CA ARG A 82 -22.40 28.34 7.79
C ARG A 82 -23.30 27.44 8.64
N SER A 83 -24.50 27.83 8.94
CA SER A 83 -25.38 27.12 9.90
C SER A 83 -26.34 26.09 9.28
N LYS A 84 -26.41 25.95 7.96
CA LYS A 84 -27.47 25.14 7.31
C LYS A 84 -27.00 24.05 6.34
N THR A 85 -25.68 23.85 6.15
CA THR A 85 -25.21 22.83 5.22
C THR A 85 -24.22 21.89 5.90
N ASP A 86 -24.37 20.60 5.65
CA ASP A 86 -23.38 19.60 6.02
C ASP A 86 -22.00 19.99 5.46
N ALA A 87 -21.01 20.01 6.33
CA ALA A 87 -19.63 20.23 5.95
C ALA A 87 -18.94 18.89 5.74
N ILE A 88 -17.93 18.86 4.87
CA ILE A 88 -17.15 17.67 4.59
C ILE A 88 -15.70 17.91 5.00
N ALA A 89 -15.15 17.02 5.81
CA ALA A 89 -13.74 17.01 6.17
C ALA A 89 -13.07 15.70 5.75
N ALA A 90 -11.84 15.80 5.23
CA ALA A 90 -11.05 14.64 4.89
C ALA A 90 -10.37 14.03 6.12
N ALA A 91 -10.43 12.71 6.25
CA ALA A 91 -9.81 11.91 7.29
C ALA A 91 -9.02 10.75 6.64
N GLY A 92 -7.82 11.04 6.14
CA GLY A 92 -7.07 10.09 5.35
C GLY A 92 -7.80 9.74 4.05
N ILE A 93 -8.14 8.46 3.89
CA ILE A 93 -8.94 7.95 2.76
C ILE A 93 -10.46 8.07 2.99
N LEU A 94 -10.86 8.63 4.12
CA LEU A 94 -12.26 8.78 4.51
C LEU A 94 -12.70 10.23 4.40
N ASN A 95 -14.00 10.44 4.23
CA ASN A 95 -14.66 11.71 4.40
C ASN A 95 -15.58 11.64 5.63
N LEU A 96 -15.58 12.71 6.40
CA LEU A 96 -16.53 12.98 7.46
C LEU A 96 -17.56 14.00 6.96
N VAL A 97 -18.81 13.65 6.99
CA VAL A 97 -19.92 14.59 6.77
C VAL A 97 -20.43 15.01 8.15
N TYR A 98 -20.40 16.30 8.45
CA TYR A 98 -20.75 16.79 9.77
C TYR A 98 -21.52 18.11 9.68
N SER A 99 -22.32 18.38 10.70
CA SER A 99 -23.03 19.64 10.92
C SER A 99 -22.60 20.28 12.23
N VAL A 100 -22.64 21.59 12.27
CA VAL A 100 -22.24 22.39 13.44
C VAL A 100 -23.39 23.35 13.81
N ASN A 101 -23.73 23.36 15.08
CA ASN A 101 -24.59 24.42 15.66
C ASN A 101 -23.84 25.14 16.80
N SER A 102 -24.55 26.01 17.54
CA SER A 102 -23.97 26.77 18.65
C SER A 102 -23.36 25.91 19.76
N GLU A 103 -23.91 24.72 20.00
CA GLU A 103 -23.58 23.89 21.17
C GLU A 103 -22.85 22.60 20.82
N LYS A 104 -23.10 22.03 19.65
CA LYS A 104 -22.63 20.71 19.28
C LYS A 104 -22.14 20.60 17.85
N ILE A 105 -21.27 19.59 17.62
CA ILE A 105 -20.84 19.10 16.33
C ILE A 105 -21.42 17.71 16.17
N VAL A 106 -22.11 17.45 15.06
CA VAL A 106 -22.71 16.15 14.78
C VAL A 106 -22.06 15.54 13.55
N VAL A 107 -21.44 14.37 13.71
CA VAL A 107 -20.95 13.55 12.60
C VAL A 107 -22.13 12.78 12.03
N ASN A 108 -22.57 13.19 10.85
CA ASN A 108 -23.76 12.64 10.19
C ASN A 108 -23.43 11.35 9.42
N ALA A 109 -22.25 11.31 8.76
CA ALA A 109 -21.81 10.14 8.02
C ALA A 109 -20.28 10.06 7.97
N ILE A 110 -19.77 8.83 7.83
CA ILE A 110 -18.37 8.52 7.52
C ILE A 110 -18.38 7.62 6.28
N GLY A 111 -17.52 7.89 5.30
CA GLY A 111 -17.46 7.09 4.09
C GLY A 111 -16.12 7.22 3.37
N LEU A 112 -15.92 6.41 2.34
CA LEU A 112 -14.72 6.50 1.50
C LEU A 112 -14.67 7.81 0.72
N ASN A 113 -13.50 8.43 0.73
CA ASN A 113 -13.22 9.59 -0.12
C ASN A 113 -12.83 9.14 -1.53
N LYS A 114 -13.82 8.94 -2.38
CA LYS A 114 -13.63 8.47 -3.76
C LYS A 114 -12.70 9.36 -4.59
N SER A 115 -12.60 10.65 -4.27
CA SER A 115 -11.71 11.57 -4.97
C SER A 115 -10.23 11.38 -4.64
N VAL A 116 -9.92 10.69 -3.55
CA VAL A 116 -8.54 10.42 -3.08
C VAL A 116 -8.10 9.00 -3.40
N VAL A 117 -9.04 8.05 -3.52
CA VAL A 117 -8.79 6.64 -3.81
C VAL A 117 -9.18 6.22 -5.23
N GLY A 118 -9.59 7.15 -6.07
CA GLY A 118 -9.90 6.85 -7.47
C GLY A 118 -8.65 6.66 -8.34
N PRO A 119 -8.79 6.08 -9.53
CA PRO A 119 -7.70 5.95 -10.50
C PRO A 119 -7.35 7.32 -11.07
N MET A 120 -6.54 8.08 -10.37
CA MET A 120 -6.08 9.39 -10.82
C MET A 120 -4.69 9.24 -11.45
N PRO A 121 -4.46 9.78 -12.66
CA PRO A 121 -3.18 9.67 -13.36
C PRO A 121 -2.07 10.53 -12.73
N VAL A 122 -2.35 11.27 -11.67
CA VAL A 122 -1.37 12.15 -11.02
C VAL A 122 -1.03 11.60 -9.64
N ALA A 123 0.15 11.03 -9.50
CA ALA A 123 0.69 10.41 -8.28
C ALA A 123 0.54 11.30 -7.02
N SER A 124 0.61 12.62 -7.16
CA SER A 124 0.48 13.56 -6.04
C SER A 124 -0.90 13.60 -5.36
N LYS A 125 -1.94 13.00 -5.96
CA LYS A 125 -3.30 12.95 -5.42
C LYS A 125 -3.68 11.57 -4.89
N GLU A 126 -2.98 10.53 -5.30
CA GLU A 126 -3.20 9.19 -4.78
C GLU A 126 -2.70 9.10 -3.34
N ARG A 127 -3.40 8.32 -2.53
CA ARG A 127 -2.99 8.00 -1.16
C ARG A 127 -2.94 6.50 -0.98
N ALA A 128 -2.07 6.03 -0.09
CA ALA A 128 -2.05 4.63 0.28
C ALA A 128 -3.45 4.16 0.70
N GLY A 129 -3.90 3.04 0.14
CA GLY A 129 -5.24 2.52 0.36
C GLY A 129 -5.39 1.09 -0.12
N LEU A 130 -6.54 0.49 0.19
CA LEU A 130 -6.89 -0.86 -0.21
C LEU A 130 -7.80 -0.85 -1.43
N TYR A 131 -7.50 -1.74 -2.37
CA TYR A 131 -8.31 -1.97 -3.56
C TYR A 131 -8.54 -3.47 -3.74
N GLU A 132 -9.79 -3.89 -3.88
CA GLU A 132 -10.08 -5.23 -4.36
C GLU A 132 -9.85 -5.24 -5.88
N VAL A 133 -9.02 -6.16 -6.34
CA VAL A 133 -8.68 -6.36 -7.76
C VAL A 133 -9.25 -7.71 -8.19
N THR A 134 -9.91 -7.73 -9.34
CA THR A 134 -10.54 -8.92 -9.89
C THR A 134 -9.88 -9.33 -11.19
N ARG A 135 -9.75 -10.63 -11.41
CA ARG A 135 -9.24 -11.22 -12.63
C ARG A 135 -10.27 -11.10 -13.76
N GLU A 136 -9.82 -10.72 -14.93
CA GLU A 136 -10.67 -10.57 -16.13
C GLU A 136 -10.46 -11.69 -17.15
N SER A 137 -9.35 -12.42 -17.07
CA SER A 137 -9.09 -13.54 -17.97
C SER A 137 -8.42 -14.70 -17.24
N ASN A 138 -8.53 -15.91 -17.82
CA ASN A 138 -7.90 -17.11 -17.26
C ASN A 138 -6.38 -17.18 -17.51
N VAL A 139 -5.79 -16.18 -18.14
CA VAL A 139 -4.35 -16.10 -18.35
C VAL A 139 -3.65 -15.92 -17.01
N ARG A 140 -2.68 -16.78 -16.74
CA ARG A 140 -1.90 -16.78 -15.50
C ARG A 140 -0.41 -16.78 -15.80
N TYR A 141 0.35 -16.14 -14.95
CA TYR A 141 1.80 -16.28 -15.00
C TYR A 141 2.19 -17.73 -14.70
N SER A 142 3.12 -18.25 -15.48
CA SER A 142 3.78 -19.53 -15.24
C SER A 142 5.29 -19.38 -15.33
N LYS A 143 6.04 -20.39 -14.89
CA LYS A 143 7.51 -20.39 -15.01
C LYS A 143 7.99 -20.35 -16.47
N GLN A 144 7.15 -20.75 -17.41
CA GLN A 144 7.40 -20.70 -18.85
C GLN A 144 7.03 -19.36 -19.49
N SER A 145 6.36 -18.46 -18.76
CA SER A 145 5.99 -17.14 -19.29
C SER A 145 7.21 -16.37 -19.75
N SER A 146 7.10 -15.78 -20.92
CA SER A 146 8.14 -15.03 -21.61
C SER A 146 7.81 -13.52 -21.68
N SER A 147 8.73 -12.75 -22.25
CA SER A 147 8.48 -11.34 -22.53
C SER A 147 7.30 -11.11 -23.49
N ALA A 148 7.02 -12.05 -24.39
CA ALA A 148 5.89 -11.96 -25.32
C ALA A 148 4.52 -12.06 -24.60
N ASP A 149 4.48 -12.72 -23.45
CA ASP A 149 3.24 -12.89 -22.68
C ASP A 149 2.84 -11.67 -21.87
N ILE A 150 3.73 -10.66 -21.75
CA ILE A 150 3.49 -9.49 -20.89
C ILE A 150 2.20 -8.77 -21.26
N GLN A 151 1.93 -8.56 -22.55
CA GLN A 151 0.72 -7.86 -22.97
C GLN A 151 -0.55 -8.60 -22.53
N THR A 152 -0.50 -9.92 -22.57
CA THR A 152 -1.62 -10.77 -22.15
C THR A 152 -1.75 -10.79 -20.63
N LEU A 153 -0.63 -10.86 -19.92
CA LEU A 153 -0.59 -10.80 -18.46
C LEU A 153 -1.07 -9.44 -17.92
N THR A 154 -0.77 -8.33 -18.61
CA THR A 154 -1.26 -6.99 -18.21
C THR A 154 -2.78 -6.86 -18.25
N LYS A 155 -3.43 -7.62 -19.13
CA LYS A 155 -4.89 -7.65 -19.29
C LYS A 155 -5.57 -8.66 -18.37
N ALA A 156 -4.83 -9.53 -17.71
CA ALA A 156 -5.40 -10.58 -16.88
C ALA A 156 -6.09 -10.04 -15.62
N TRP A 157 -5.62 -8.90 -15.10
CA TRP A 157 -6.13 -8.28 -13.89
C TRP A 157 -6.65 -6.87 -14.20
N GLY A 158 -7.95 -6.72 -14.37
CA GLY A 158 -8.52 -5.52 -14.97
C GLY A 158 -9.31 -4.64 -14.03
N HIS A 159 -10.18 -5.18 -13.22
CA HIS A 159 -11.10 -4.38 -12.44
C HIS A 159 -10.57 -4.13 -11.03
N GLN A 160 -10.64 -2.86 -10.56
CA GLN A 160 -10.31 -2.51 -9.19
C GLN A 160 -11.40 -1.64 -8.57
N ARG A 161 -11.66 -1.85 -7.29
CA ARG A 161 -12.55 -1.00 -6.48
C ARG A 161 -11.93 -0.72 -5.11
N PRO A 162 -12.06 0.51 -4.57
CA PRO A 162 -11.58 0.82 -3.24
C PRO A 162 -12.38 0.05 -2.18
N VAL A 163 -11.66 -0.47 -1.17
CA VAL A 163 -12.22 -1.19 -0.03
C VAL A 163 -11.62 -0.69 1.27
N LEU A 164 -12.25 -0.99 2.40
CA LEU A 164 -11.80 -0.56 3.72
C LEU A 164 -11.04 -1.64 4.49
N GLU A 165 -11.18 -2.88 4.07
CA GLU A 165 -10.57 -4.04 4.73
C GLU A 165 -10.12 -5.07 3.71
N VAL A 166 -9.25 -5.97 4.14
CA VAL A 166 -8.86 -7.14 3.35
C VAL A 166 -9.91 -8.22 3.53
N SER A 167 -10.74 -8.45 2.52
CA SER A 167 -11.80 -9.48 2.53
C SER A 167 -11.47 -10.69 1.65
N THR A 168 -10.37 -10.64 0.91
CA THR A 168 -9.90 -11.71 0.01
C THR A 168 -8.88 -12.61 0.70
N ALA A 169 -8.73 -13.85 0.25
CA ALA A 169 -7.73 -14.78 0.78
C ALA A 169 -6.29 -14.37 0.44
N HIS A 170 -6.13 -13.52 -0.58
CA HIS A 170 -4.84 -13.04 -1.04
C HIS A 170 -4.76 -11.52 -0.95
N ALA A 171 -3.58 -11.02 -0.62
CA ALA A 171 -3.32 -9.59 -0.62
C ALA A 171 -1.91 -9.28 -1.16
N ALA A 172 -1.72 -8.05 -1.63
CA ALA A 172 -0.46 -7.63 -2.21
C ALA A 172 -0.05 -6.22 -1.77
N VAL A 173 1.27 -5.97 -1.72
CA VAL A 173 1.85 -4.64 -1.45
C VAL A 173 2.81 -4.28 -2.58
N ASN A 174 2.49 -3.25 -3.36
CA ASN A 174 3.31 -2.84 -4.50
C ASN A 174 4.56 -2.05 -4.10
N GLY A 175 5.54 -2.09 -4.98
CA GLY A 175 6.74 -1.25 -4.91
C GLY A 175 6.52 0.17 -5.44
N MET A 176 7.63 0.93 -5.49
CA MET A 176 7.66 2.30 -6.05
C MET A 176 7.31 2.34 -7.53
N GLN A 177 6.96 3.55 -8.03
CA GLN A 177 6.74 3.86 -9.44
C GLN A 177 5.66 3.04 -10.14
N ASN A 178 4.72 2.56 -9.39
CA ASN A 178 3.55 1.91 -9.95
C ASN A 178 2.34 2.79 -9.64
N ASP A 179 1.77 3.41 -10.70
CA ASP A 179 0.42 3.90 -10.60
C ASP A 179 -0.55 2.73 -10.31
N LEU A 180 -1.76 3.05 -9.95
CA LEU A 180 -2.74 2.03 -9.56
C LEU A 180 -3.00 1.02 -10.70
N LEU A 181 -2.99 1.48 -11.96
CA LEU A 181 -3.23 0.60 -13.10
C LEU A 181 -2.10 -0.41 -13.29
N LYS A 182 -0.85 0.05 -13.17
CA LYS A 182 0.32 -0.83 -13.24
C LYS A 182 0.41 -1.74 -12.02
N ALA A 183 0.18 -1.20 -10.81
CA ALA A 183 0.25 -1.98 -9.58
C ALA A 183 -0.73 -3.15 -9.58
N ARG A 184 -1.97 -2.97 -10.07
CA ARG A 184 -2.98 -4.03 -10.07
C ARG A 184 -2.58 -5.25 -10.90
N TRP A 185 -2.10 -5.09 -12.14
CA TRP A 185 -1.73 -6.25 -12.95
C TRP A 185 -0.39 -6.83 -12.52
N LEU A 186 0.58 -5.97 -12.20
CA LEU A 186 1.91 -6.40 -11.78
C LEU A 186 1.84 -7.25 -10.51
N MET A 187 1.12 -6.78 -9.50
CA MET A 187 0.97 -7.54 -8.26
C MET A 187 0.14 -8.81 -8.44
N GLY A 188 -0.82 -8.83 -9.36
CA GLY A 188 -1.53 -10.04 -9.74
C GLY A 188 -0.61 -11.10 -10.38
N VAL A 189 0.35 -10.67 -11.22
CA VAL A 189 1.38 -11.56 -11.78
C VAL A 189 2.31 -12.10 -10.69
N HIS A 190 2.72 -11.25 -9.75
CA HIS A 190 3.51 -11.70 -8.60
C HIS A 190 2.75 -12.67 -7.70
N LEU A 191 1.44 -12.46 -7.54
CA LEU A 191 0.57 -13.36 -6.79
C LEU A 191 0.49 -14.75 -7.45
N ASP A 192 0.25 -14.79 -8.77
CA ASP A 192 0.24 -16.04 -9.53
C ASP A 192 1.58 -16.79 -9.38
N ALA A 193 2.69 -16.06 -9.34
CA ALA A 193 4.02 -16.67 -9.17
C ALA A 193 4.26 -17.23 -7.77
N ALA A 194 3.77 -16.55 -6.73
CA ALA A 194 3.96 -16.95 -5.34
C ALA A 194 3.02 -18.09 -4.93
N TYR A 195 1.77 -18.03 -5.39
CA TYR A 195 0.69 -18.92 -4.98
C TYR A 195 0.01 -19.57 -6.20
N TRP A 196 0.79 -20.11 -7.11
CA TRP A 196 0.33 -20.62 -8.42
C TRP A 196 -0.75 -21.71 -8.31
N ASN A 197 -0.72 -22.51 -7.23
CA ASN A 197 -1.72 -23.57 -6.99
C ASN A 197 -3.10 -23.05 -6.58
N ASP A 198 -3.17 -21.80 -6.07
CA ASP A 198 -4.41 -21.30 -5.47
C ASP A 198 -5.42 -20.82 -6.51
N ALA A 199 -5.00 -20.63 -7.75
CA ALA A 199 -5.84 -20.15 -8.85
C ALA A 199 -6.72 -18.94 -8.49
N ALA A 200 -6.12 -17.94 -7.82
CA ALA A 200 -6.83 -16.78 -7.30
C ALA A 200 -7.56 -15.98 -8.40
N ASP A 201 -8.83 -15.66 -8.17
CA ASP A 201 -9.64 -14.83 -9.07
C ASP A 201 -9.74 -13.38 -8.60
N LYS A 202 -9.39 -13.11 -7.35
CA LYS A 202 -9.34 -11.77 -6.77
C LYS A 202 -8.32 -11.69 -5.64
N TYR A 203 -7.81 -10.47 -5.42
CA TYR A 203 -6.95 -10.17 -4.28
C TYR A 203 -7.16 -8.72 -3.81
N THR A 204 -6.67 -8.41 -2.62
CA THR A 204 -6.66 -7.03 -2.11
C THR A 204 -5.28 -6.41 -2.30
N LEU A 205 -5.20 -5.34 -3.08
CA LEU A 205 -4.00 -4.54 -3.26
C LEU A 205 -3.93 -3.46 -2.18
N PHE A 206 -2.89 -3.49 -1.36
CA PHE A 206 -2.48 -2.31 -0.60
C PHE A 206 -1.61 -1.45 -1.51
N HIS A 207 -2.24 -0.44 -2.13
CA HIS A 207 -1.57 0.44 -3.05
C HIS A 207 -0.72 1.46 -2.29
N ASN A 208 0.58 1.48 -2.60
CA ASN A 208 1.53 2.48 -2.14
C ASN A 208 1.86 3.42 -3.31
N PRO A 209 1.23 4.58 -3.40
CA PRO A 209 1.55 5.55 -4.44
C PRO A 209 2.87 6.25 -4.11
N THR A 210 3.75 6.37 -5.08
CA THR A 210 5.04 7.04 -4.94
C THR A 210 5.24 8.11 -6.00
N ALA A 211 5.83 9.23 -5.62
CA ALA A 211 5.85 10.46 -6.43
C ALA A 211 7.18 10.78 -7.12
N GLY A 212 8.23 9.96 -7.06
CA GLY A 212 9.50 10.27 -7.72
C GLY A 212 10.62 9.25 -7.57
N PHE A 213 11.52 9.17 -8.58
CA PHE A 213 12.51 8.08 -8.67
C PHE A 213 13.76 8.24 -7.80
N VAL A 214 14.33 9.41 -7.72
CA VAL A 214 15.69 9.58 -7.16
C VAL A 214 15.67 9.94 -5.68
N GLN A 215 14.73 10.75 -5.26
CA GLN A 215 14.56 11.11 -3.85
C GLN A 215 14.07 9.93 -3.02
N ASP A 216 13.15 9.13 -3.57
CA ASP A 216 12.51 8.02 -2.86
C ASP A 216 13.46 6.83 -2.61
N VAL A 217 14.43 6.56 -3.49
CA VAL A 217 15.45 5.51 -3.26
C VAL A 217 16.36 5.89 -2.08
N PHE A 218 16.73 7.16 -1.98
CA PHE A 218 17.54 7.65 -0.85
C PHE A 218 16.70 7.80 0.43
N GLU A 219 15.42 8.20 0.34
CA GLU A 219 14.51 8.24 1.49
C GLU A 219 14.18 6.84 2.00
N CYS A 220 14.04 5.83 1.13
CA CYS A 220 13.92 4.42 1.54
C CYS A 220 15.15 3.91 2.31
N ILE A 221 16.33 4.43 2.01
CA ILE A 221 17.56 4.13 2.76
C ILE A 221 17.58 4.91 4.08
N GLN A 222 17.01 6.12 4.11
CA GLN A 222 16.91 6.95 5.33
C GLN A 222 15.71 6.61 6.21
N ASP A 223 14.63 5.99 5.70
CA ASP A 223 13.46 5.48 6.46
C ASP A 223 13.83 4.35 7.46
N LYS A 224 15.11 4.06 7.60
CA LYS A 224 15.65 3.25 8.70
C LYS A 224 15.38 3.85 10.09
N VAL A 225 14.91 5.09 10.19
CA VAL A 225 14.83 5.83 11.46
C VAL A 225 13.41 6.11 11.95
N GLY A 226 12.36 5.93 11.13
CA GLY A 226 10.99 6.15 11.58
C GLY A 226 9.97 5.30 10.81
N ALA A 227 9.01 4.70 11.52
CA ALA A 227 7.93 4.00 10.86
C ALA A 227 7.10 4.98 10.03
N SER A 228 7.17 4.86 8.70
CA SER A 228 6.40 5.69 7.78
C SER A 228 4.88 5.57 8.08
N LYS A 229 4.11 6.59 7.69
CA LYS A 229 2.65 6.53 7.83
C LYS A 229 2.08 5.30 7.12
N VAL A 230 2.69 4.92 6.00
CA VAL A 230 2.30 3.78 5.17
C VAL A 230 2.53 2.45 5.90
N ALA A 231 3.68 2.28 6.57
CA ALA A 231 3.95 1.10 7.39
C ALA A 231 3.00 1.00 8.60
N LYS A 232 2.67 2.11 9.26
CA LYS A 232 1.68 2.15 10.35
C LYS A 232 0.27 1.78 9.86
N GLN A 233 -0.10 2.24 8.68
CA GLN A 233 -1.37 1.88 8.07
C GLN A 233 -1.43 0.38 7.76
N LEU A 234 -0.37 -0.17 7.18
CA LEU A 234 -0.28 -1.60 6.87
C LEU A 234 -0.27 -2.44 8.17
N ALA A 235 0.44 -2.02 9.21
CA ALA A 235 0.43 -2.70 10.51
C ALA A 235 -1.00 -2.79 11.08
N ALA A 236 -1.77 -1.70 11.04
CA ALA A 236 -3.17 -1.71 11.48
C ALA A 236 -4.04 -2.67 10.65
N ILE A 237 -3.77 -2.81 9.35
CA ILE A 237 -4.46 -3.76 8.46
C ILE A 237 -4.11 -5.20 8.84
N LEU A 238 -2.82 -5.50 9.06
CA LEU A 238 -2.37 -6.83 9.50
C LEU A 238 -3.02 -7.24 10.82
N ILE A 239 -3.07 -6.32 11.80
CA ILE A 239 -3.71 -6.53 13.08
C ILE A 239 -5.22 -6.75 12.91
N ASP A 240 -5.89 -5.99 12.04
CA ASP A 240 -7.31 -6.16 11.76
C ASP A 240 -7.61 -7.53 11.13
N CYS A 241 -6.78 -7.98 10.19
CA CYS A 241 -6.87 -9.33 9.63
C CYS A 241 -6.73 -10.40 10.73
N GLN A 242 -5.77 -10.23 11.62
CA GLN A 242 -5.55 -11.18 12.74
C GLN A 242 -6.72 -11.20 13.72
N ARG A 243 -7.23 -10.03 14.12
CA ARG A 243 -8.41 -9.91 14.99
C ARG A 243 -9.65 -10.58 14.40
N LYS A 244 -9.79 -10.51 13.07
CA LYS A 244 -10.87 -11.15 12.31
C LYS A 244 -10.58 -12.62 11.95
N LYS A 245 -9.47 -13.18 12.43
CA LYS A 245 -9.03 -14.57 12.17
C LYS A 245 -8.95 -14.91 10.68
N ARG A 246 -8.49 -13.95 9.87
CA ARG A 246 -8.32 -14.13 8.41
C ARG A 246 -6.92 -14.64 8.11
N ALA A 247 -6.84 -15.82 7.50
CA ALA A 247 -5.60 -16.39 7.00
C ALA A 247 -5.26 -15.79 5.63
N ILE A 248 -4.50 -14.71 5.59
CA ILE A 248 -4.18 -13.98 4.36
C ILE A 248 -2.82 -14.41 3.83
N LYS A 249 -2.76 -14.64 2.50
CA LYS A 249 -1.54 -14.90 1.75
C LYS A 249 -1.07 -13.61 1.09
N TRP A 250 0.00 -13.02 1.62
CA TRP A 250 0.56 -11.75 1.15
C TRP A 250 1.63 -11.97 0.10
N VAL A 251 1.67 -11.10 -0.91
CA VAL A 251 2.82 -10.95 -1.81
C VAL A 251 3.29 -9.50 -1.82
N CYS A 252 4.59 -9.31 -1.66
CA CYS A 252 5.21 -7.98 -1.63
C CYS A 252 6.27 -7.89 -2.73
N HIS A 253 6.40 -6.72 -3.35
CA HIS A 253 7.38 -6.49 -4.39
C HIS A 253 8.18 -5.21 -4.10
N SER A 254 9.51 -5.29 -4.28
CA SER A 254 10.37 -4.11 -4.21
C SER A 254 10.27 -3.38 -2.85
N GLN A 255 9.99 -2.07 -2.85
CA GLN A 255 9.74 -1.28 -1.65
C GLN A 255 8.55 -1.81 -0.83
N GLY A 256 7.60 -2.49 -1.46
CA GLY A 256 6.50 -3.16 -0.74
C GLY A 256 7.00 -4.15 0.31
N GLY A 257 8.14 -4.82 0.05
CA GLY A 257 8.83 -5.68 1.03
C GLY A 257 9.35 -4.90 2.23
N ILE A 258 9.91 -3.71 2.01
CA ILE A 258 10.40 -2.84 3.10
C ILE A 258 9.23 -2.39 3.99
N ILE A 259 8.14 -1.91 3.35
CA ILE A 259 6.94 -1.45 4.05
C ILE A 259 6.33 -2.59 4.87
N PHE A 260 6.23 -3.78 4.29
CA PHE A 260 5.67 -4.96 4.95
C PHE A 260 6.54 -5.38 6.13
N ASN A 261 7.86 -5.50 5.95
CA ASN A 261 8.78 -5.81 7.05
C ASN A 261 8.64 -4.80 8.20
N ARG A 262 8.60 -3.49 7.88
CA ARG A 262 8.45 -2.47 8.91
C ARG A 262 7.09 -2.53 9.61
N ALA A 263 6.03 -2.87 8.88
CA ALA A 263 4.71 -3.08 9.47
C ALA A 263 4.71 -4.27 10.44
N VAL A 264 5.39 -5.37 10.09
CA VAL A 264 5.53 -6.55 10.97
C VAL A 264 6.38 -6.23 12.20
N GLU A 265 7.46 -5.45 12.07
CA GLU A 265 8.23 -4.98 13.23
C GLU A 265 7.33 -4.21 14.22
N LEU A 266 6.47 -3.30 13.72
CA LEU A 266 5.50 -2.57 14.56
C LEU A 266 4.49 -3.51 15.25
N VAL A 267 4.05 -4.56 14.56
CA VAL A 267 3.16 -5.57 15.13
C VAL A 267 3.87 -6.34 16.26
N ASN A 268 5.15 -6.69 16.04
CA ASN A 268 6.00 -7.34 17.06
C ASN A 268 6.19 -6.43 18.30
N ASP A 269 6.41 -5.12 18.08
CA ASP A 269 6.56 -4.15 19.18
C ASP A 269 5.29 -4.05 20.03
N MET A 270 4.13 -4.38 19.47
CA MET A 270 2.84 -4.45 20.17
C MET A 270 2.56 -5.83 20.80
N GLY A 271 3.48 -6.79 20.66
CA GLY A 271 3.31 -8.16 21.18
C GLY A 271 2.22 -8.95 20.46
N ILE A 272 1.85 -8.57 19.23
CA ILE A 272 0.80 -9.25 18.47
C ILE A 272 1.44 -10.25 17.51
N ARG A 273 0.84 -11.46 17.44
CA ARG A 273 1.26 -12.50 16.49
C ARG A 273 0.31 -12.50 15.27
N LEU A 274 0.86 -12.86 14.11
CA LEU A 274 0.16 -12.92 12.82
C LEU A 274 -0.03 -14.38 12.36
N GLU A 275 -0.45 -15.23 13.27
CA GLU A 275 -0.59 -16.67 13.02
C GLU A 275 -1.59 -16.98 11.90
N GLY A 276 -1.23 -17.96 11.06
CA GLY A 276 -2.03 -18.35 9.91
C GLY A 276 -1.91 -17.43 8.69
N GLN A 277 -1.18 -16.31 8.79
CA GLN A 277 -0.86 -15.49 7.64
C GLN A 277 0.45 -15.95 7.00
N LYS A 278 0.58 -15.76 5.67
CA LYS A 278 1.74 -16.13 4.87
C LYS A 278 2.27 -14.96 4.08
N VAL A 279 3.57 -14.94 3.78
CA VAL A 279 4.17 -13.90 2.95
C VAL A 279 5.16 -14.45 1.93
N ALA A 280 5.12 -13.91 0.72
CA ALA A 280 6.17 -14.01 -0.29
C ALA A 280 6.69 -12.61 -0.61
N ILE A 281 8.01 -12.46 -0.73
CA ILE A 281 8.65 -11.20 -1.11
C ILE A 281 9.47 -11.43 -2.38
N HIS A 282 9.13 -10.70 -3.42
CA HIS A 282 9.81 -10.74 -4.71
C HIS A 282 10.62 -9.46 -4.92
N ALA A 283 11.89 -9.61 -5.25
CA ALA A 283 12.84 -8.50 -5.48
C ALA A 283 12.80 -7.45 -4.35
N GLY A 284 12.68 -7.90 -3.10
CA GLY A 284 12.52 -7.02 -1.93
C GLY A 284 13.72 -6.11 -1.68
N GLY A 285 13.47 -4.83 -1.40
CA GLY A 285 14.51 -3.89 -0.99
C GLY A 285 14.89 -3.99 0.49
N ASN A 286 14.42 -4.98 1.20
CA ASN A 286 14.72 -5.24 2.62
C ASN A 286 15.90 -6.20 2.79
N LYS A 287 16.59 -6.12 3.94
CA LYS A 287 17.57 -7.12 4.33
C LYS A 287 16.83 -8.42 4.70
N LYS A 288 17.09 -9.50 3.96
CA LYS A 288 16.37 -10.77 4.06
C LYS A 288 16.45 -11.38 5.46
N GLU A 289 17.66 -11.46 6.03
CA GLU A 289 17.88 -12.00 7.38
C GLU A 289 16.98 -11.30 8.42
N ARG A 290 17.04 -9.96 8.45
CA ARG A 290 16.24 -9.16 9.38
C ARG A 290 14.74 -9.32 9.15
N ALA A 291 14.31 -9.43 7.90
CA ALA A 291 12.92 -9.66 7.57
C ALA A 291 12.45 -11.03 8.05
N THR A 292 13.24 -12.07 7.81
CA THR A 292 12.95 -13.43 8.27
C THR A 292 12.81 -13.49 9.79
N GLU A 293 13.76 -12.91 10.55
CA GLU A 293 13.69 -12.82 12.01
C GLU A 293 12.41 -12.12 12.49
N ALA A 294 12.02 -11.01 11.83
CA ALA A 294 10.81 -10.27 12.19
C ALA A 294 9.54 -11.10 11.90
N PHE A 295 9.52 -11.84 10.79
CA PHE A 295 8.39 -12.67 10.39
C PHE A 295 8.23 -13.89 11.29
N GLU A 296 9.32 -14.58 11.62
CA GLU A 296 9.32 -15.69 12.58
C GLU A 296 8.82 -15.25 13.96
N ARG A 297 9.31 -14.12 14.46
CA ARG A 297 8.83 -13.55 15.74
C ARG A 297 7.34 -13.24 15.71
N ALA A 298 6.82 -12.77 14.59
CA ALA A 298 5.39 -12.52 14.41
C ALA A 298 4.57 -13.81 14.19
N GLY A 299 5.20 -14.97 14.00
CA GLY A 299 4.49 -16.22 13.65
C GLY A 299 3.95 -16.23 12.22
N LEU A 300 4.55 -15.43 11.33
CA LEU A 300 4.19 -15.34 9.92
C LEU A 300 4.95 -16.40 9.12
N GLU A 301 4.26 -17.18 8.28
CA GLU A 301 4.89 -18.18 7.42
C GLU A 301 5.52 -17.51 6.18
N VAL A 302 6.82 -17.70 6.00
CA VAL A 302 7.55 -17.22 4.82
C VAL A 302 7.49 -18.27 3.72
N VAL A 303 6.81 -17.95 2.62
CA VAL A 303 6.66 -18.87 1.46
C VAL A 303 7.82 -18.71 0.49
N ASP A 304 8.23 -17.47 0.19
CA ASP A 304 9.32 -17.15 -0.72
C ASP A 304 9.89 -15.77 -0.36
N ILE A 305 11.20 -15.66 -0.17
CA ILE A 305 11.89 -14.38 0.07
C ILE A 305 13.12 -14.24 -0.84
N ASP A 306 13.43 -15.27 -1.60
CA ASP A 306 14.66 -15.37 -2.39
C ASP A 306 14.47 -15.16 -3.89
N ARG A 307 13.25 -14.86 -4.32
CA ARG A 307 12.96 -14.63 -5.73
C ARG A 307 13.43 -13.25 -6.16
N ASP A 308 14.69 -13.18 -6.54
CA ASP A 308 15.34 -11.98 -7.07
C ASP A 308 16.35 -12.32 -8.19
N ASN A 309 16.68 -11.30 -8.98
CA ASN A 309 17.71 -11.42 -10.00
C ASN A 309 19.06 -10.95 -9.44
N PRO A 310 20.17 -11.73 -9.59
CA PRO A 310 21.49 -11.32 -9.12
C PRO A 310 22.03 -10.03 -9.74
N PHE A 311 21.44 -9.56 -10.83
CA PHE A 311 21.80 -8.31 -11.49
C PHE A 311 20.89 -7.13 -11.07
N ASP A 312 19.87 -7.38 -10.27
CA ASP A 312 18.97 -6.36 -9.78
C ASP A 312 19.60 -5.53 -8.66
N PHE A 313 19.62 -4.21 -8.85
CA PHE A 313 20.17 -3.27 -7.86
C PHE A 313 19.39 -3.29 -6.54
N VAL A 314 18.06 -3.42 -6.59
CA VAL A 314 17.20 -3.24 -5.42
C VAL A 314 17.46 -4.30 -4.34
N PRO A 315 17.29 -5.60 -4.57
CA PRO A 315 17.54 -6.60 -3.53
C PRO A 315 19.03 -6.72 -3.17
N ASN A 316 19.94 -6.60 -4.15
CA ASN A 316 21.35 -6.85 -3.92
C ASN A 316 22.05 -5.71 -3.19
N LEU A 317 21.92 -4.47 -3.66
CA LEU A 317 22.63 -3.33 -3.11
C LEU A 317 21.75 -2.50 -2.17
N ALA A 318 20.59 -2.02 -2.61
CA ALA A 318 19.70 -1.23 -1.77
C ALA A 318 19.19 -2.03 -0.56
N GLY A 319 18.83 -3.30 -0.76
CA GLY A 319 18.45 -4.23 0.31
C GLY A 319 19.61 -4.69 1.19
N GLY A 320 20.85 -4.48 0.75
CA GLY A 320 22.06 -4.86 1.49
C GLY A 320 22.29 -6.37 1.58
N ASN A 321 21.69 -7.16 0.65
CA ASN A 321 21.80 -8.62 0.70
C ASN A 321 23.07 -9.15 0.03
N ASN A 322 23.72 -8.36 -0.82
CA ASN A 322 24.97 -8.77 -1.51
C ASN A 322 25.86 -7.57 -1.79
N TRP A 323 26.49 -7.03 -0.76
CA TRP A 323 27.49 -5.96 -0.86
C TRP A 323 28.86 -6.56 -1.19
N SER A 324 29.17 -6.71 -2.49
CA SER A 324 30.49 -7.12 -2.98
C SER A 324 30.84 -6.35 -4.24
N TRP A 325 32.13 -6.18 -4.54
CA TRP A 325 32.59 -5.55 -5.78
C TRP A 325 32.02 -6.23 -7.03
N SER A 326 31.90 -7.55 -6.99
CA SER A 326 31.28 -8.33 -8.07
C SER A 326 29.81 -8.01 -8.25
N SER A 327 29.07 -7.84 -7.15
CA SER A 327 27.66 -7.46 -7.18
C SER A 327 27.47 -6.03 -7.70
N ILE A 328 28.25 -5.09 -7.21
CA ILE A 328 28.24 -3.70 -7.68
C ILE A 328 28.48 -3.64 -9.20
N ARG A 329 29.49 -4.37 -9.69
CA ARG A 329 29.80 -4.43 -11.11
C ARG A 329 28.68 -5.04 -11.94
N ARG A 330 28.06 -6.12 -11.46
CA ARG A 330 26.90 -6.75 -12.12
C ARG A 330 25.73 -5.78 -12.20
N CYS A 331 25.34 -5.19 -11.09
CA CYS A 331 24.21 -4.27 -11.01
C CYS A 331 24.43 -3.02 -11.86
N TYR A 332 25.64 -2.46 -11.86
CA TYR A 332 25.99 -1.32 -12.71
C TYR A 332 25.93 -1.65 -14.20
N HIS A 333 26.48 -2.79 -14.58
CA HIS A 333 26.44 -3.23 -15.97
C HIS A 333 25.01 -3.44 -16.44
N PHE A 334 24.19 -4.03 -15.59
CA PHE A 334 22.80 -4.27 -15.90
C PHE A 334 21.96 -2.98 -15.92
N ALA A 335 22.25 -2.02 -15.07
CA ALA A 335 21.60 -0.71 -15.11
C ALA A 335 21.76 -0.04 -16.49
N LYS A 336 22.92 -0.22 -17.16
CA LYS A 336 23.13 0.27 -18.52
C LYS A 336 22.24 -0.39 -19.57
N LEU A 337 21.83 -1.64 -19.36
CA LEU A 337 20.92 -2.37 -20.25
C LEU A 337 19.47 -1.92 -20.07
N VAL A 338 19.13 -1.37 -18.90
CA VAL A 338 17.76 -0.96 -18.52
C VAL A 338 17.53 0.52 -18.71
N VAL A 339 18.57 1.34 -18.49
CA VAL A 339 18.48 2.81 -18.54
C VAL A 339 19.22 3.33 -19.80
N GLY A 340 18.47 3.77 -20.79
CA GLY A 340 19.06 4.37 -21.98
C GLY A 340 18.11 4.38 -23.19
N LYS A 341 18.46 5.17 -24.21
CA LYS A 341 17.67 5.30 -25.46
C LYS A 341 17.60 4.00 -26.28
N GLN A 342 18.53 3.05 -26.03
CA GLN A 342 18.57 1.73 -26.65
C GLN A 342 18.40 0.65 -25.58
N ASN A 343 17.32 0.74 -24.79
CA ASN A 343 17.04 -0.26 -23.79
C ASN A 343 16.63 -1.59 -24.46
N PRO A 344 17.52 -2.63 -24.46
CA PRO A 344 17.18 -3.94 -25.03
C PRO A 344 16.15 -4.68 -24.17
N MET A 345 16.03 -4.29 -22.90
CA MET A 345 15.08 -4.85 -21.96
C MET A 345 13.87 -3.89 -21.87
N GLN A 346 12.84 -4.12 -22.66
CA GLN A 346 11.60 -3.34 -22.59
C GLN A 346 10.92 -3.38 -21.21
N THR A 347 11.38 -4.29 -20.34
CA THR A 347 10.94 -4.40 -18.96
C THR A 347 12.13 -4.55 -18.03
N SER A 348 11.94 -4.17 -16.77
CA SER A 348 12.99 -4.22 -15.75
C SER A 348 13.22 -5.65 -15.24
N PRO A 349 14.47 -6.08 -14.99
CA PRO A 349 14.82 -7.33 -14.31
C PRO A 349 14.30 -7.41 -12.89
N HIS A 350 13.85 -6.27 -12.40
CA HIS A 350 13.22 -6.09 -11.12
C HIS A 350 11.77 -6.58 -11.08
N THR A 351 11.20 -6.97 -12.22
CA THR A 351 9.80 -7.41 -12.35
C THR A 351 9.70 -8.77 -13.03
N LEU A 352 8.63 -9.51 -12.76
CA LEU A 352 8.32 -10.72 -13.51
C LEU A 352 7.98 -10.36 -14.97
N PRO A 353 8.39 -11.21 -15.93
CA PRO A 353 9.06 -12.51 -15.78
C PRO A 353 10.59 -12.44 -15.60
N PHE A 354 11.22 -11.27 -15.67
CA PHE A 354 12.68 -11.08 -15.70
C PHE A 354 13.37 -11.22 -14.33
N LEU A 355 12.66 -11.52 -13.27
CA LEU A 355 13.27 -11.98 -12.01
C LEU A 355 14.04 -13.30 -12.21
N SER A 356 13.62 -14.12 -13.17
CA SER A 356 14.39 -15.28 -13.60
C SER A 356 15.55 -14.86 -14.50
N LEU A 357 16.75 -15.30 -14.15
CA LEU A 357 17.94 -15.08 -14.94
C LEU A 357 17.85 -15.74 -16.32
N GLU A 358 17.29 -16.94 -16.37
CA GLU A 358 17.03 -17.67 -17.60
C GLU A 358 16.15 -16.89 -18.58
N THR A 359 15.04 -16.34 -18.08
CA THR A 359 14.15 -15.52 -18.92
C THR A 359 14.84 -14.25 -19.40
N SER A 360 15.67 -13.63 -18.57
CA SER A 360 16.47 -12.46 -18.96
C SER A 360 17.47 -12.80 -20.08
N ILE A 361 18.20 -13.90 -19.94
CA ILE A 361 19.16 -14.37 -20.95
C ILE A 361 18.45 -14.67 -22.28
N ARG A 362 17.37 -15.44 -22.24
CA ARG A 362 16.58 -15.76 -23.42
C ARG A 362 16.03 -14.53 -24.14
N HIS A 363 15.54 -13.53 -23.36
CA HIS A 363 15.05 -12.29 -23.94
C HIS A 363 16.15 -11.52 -24.68
N LEU A 364 17.37 -11.43 -24.10
CA LEU A 364 18.51 -10.78 -24.74
C LEU A 364 18.88 -11.50 -26.06
N GLN A 365 18.94 -12.84 -26.05
CA GLN A 365 19.23 -13.64 -27.25
C GLN A 365 18.19 -13.41 -28.35
N LEU A 366 16.90 -13.44 -28.01
CA LEU A 366 15.81 -13.24 -28.99
C LEU A 366 15.82 -11.84 -29.62
N ASN A 367 16.45 -10.85 -28.96
CA ASN A 367 16.55 -9.49 -29.47
C ASN A 367 17.95 -9.14 -30.04
N GLY A 368 18.83 -10.14 -30.23
CA GLY A 368 20.15 -9.94 -30.87
C GLY A 368 21.21 -9.35 -29.96
N TYR A 369 21.03 -9.40 -28.63
CA TYR A 369 22.01 -8.94 -27.63
C TYR A 369 22.85 -10.12 -27.10
N ASP A 370 23.49 -10.85 -28.01
CA ASP A 370 24.21 -12.10 -27.70
C ASP A 370 25.39 -11.91 -26.74
N ASP A 371 26.09 -10.79 -26.83
CA ASP A 371 27.24 -10.53 -25.96
C ASP A 371 26.82 -10.27 -24.50
N GLU A 372 25.73 -9.57 -24.30
CA GLU A 372 25.10 -9.36 -23.01
C GLU A 372 24.56 -10.67 -22.44
N ALA A 373 23.90 -11.48 -23.26
CA ALA A 373 23.43 -12.81 -22.88
C ALA A 373 24.58 -13.72 -22.45
N LYS A 374 25.67 -13.79 -23.24
CA LYS A 374 26.90 -14.56 -22.91
C LYS A 374 27.53 -14.07 -21.61
N ARG A 375 27.47 -12.75 -21.32
CA ARG A 375 27.98 -12.21 -20.06
C ARG A 375 27.11 -12.65 -18.88
N MET A 376 25.79 -12.61 -19.01
CA MET A 376 24.87 -13.11 -17.97
C MET A 376 25.09 -14.61 -17.70
N ILE A 377 25.26 -15.42 -18.74
CA ILE A 377 25.54 -16.86 -18.62
C ILE A 377 26.86 -17.10 -17.84
N ARG A 378 27.92 -16.34 -18.16
CA ARG A 378 29.21 -16.46 -17.42
C ARG A 378 29.06 -16.10 -15.94
N GLU A 379 28.31 -15.07 -15.63
CA GLU A 379 28.07 -14.70 -14.23
C GLU A 379 27.13 -15.69 -13.51
N GLN A 380 26.16 -16.28 -14.22
CA GLN A 380 25.32 -17.37 -13.69
C GLN A 380 26.17 -18.55 -13.24
N SER A 381 27.09 -19.01 -14.11
CA SER A 381 28.00 -20.12 -13.80
C SER A 381 28.90 -19.79 -12.59
N ARG A 382 29.40 -18.55 -12.47
CA ARG A 382 30.20 -18.10 -11.31
C ARG A 382 29.41 -18.06 -10.00
N LEU A 383 28.11 -17.86 -10.06
CA LEU A 383 27.26 -17.83 -8.88
C LEU A 383 26.77 -19.21 -8.45
N GLY A 384 27.12 -20.27 -9.19
CA GLY A 384 26.64 -21.63 -8.92
C GLY A 384 25.13 -21.79 -9.07
N LYS A 385 24.48 -20.87 -9.77
CA LYS A 385 23.03 -20.89 -10.05
C LYS A 385 22.85 -21.49 -11.45
N CYS A 386 23.02 -22.81 -11.56
CA CYS A 386 22.67 -23.57 -12.77
C CYS A 386 21.22 -24.03 -12.71
#